data_2dd5b8daa2b1d6034579c09ae0b34e2d
#
_entry.id   2dd5b8daa2b1d6034579c09ae0b34e2d
#
_cell.length_a   1.000
_cell.length_b   1.000
_cell.length_c   1.000
_cell.angle_alpha   90.00
_cell.angle_beta   90.00
_cell.angle_gamma   90.00
#
_symmetry.space_group_name_H-M   'P 1'
#
loop_
_entity.id
_entity.type
_entity.pdbx_description
1 polymer ?
#
loop_
_entity_poly.entity_id
_entity_poly.type
_entity_poly.pdbx_seq_one_letter_code
_entity_poly.pdbx_strand_id
1 'polypeptide(L)'
;MHNDFTYSQIACYKRCPLKWYFKYLRLLQPRTRSKAFEIGSYVHHLLEQFYMLPQEKDMTDVELKEAVFKASTAYYDDKTKDLFEEEIDGVADIRCDAEEITNRYMDKYMVDHEKYSPLWVEKEFAIKIRNPQGRRTRDILRGKFDMGVTDEFDTAWLFEHKTTGISVDNRLETVDLDEQLDLYQMVADTVPDLLPDFGGIVFNIMRKKPPTIPRVLQRPAGSLSKAKDIDTTYDVYMESIRKQGLNPADYTEILGILKEKGDTFFGRKLVQRSQSRINNVRNSLYYTVKRIKDNAKQYEKTNDLNVFHRTPNFMCPRDCEYCELCIMQSKQCDWEGHAMATFDIRETLNPELSGVDLME
;
A
#
# COMPACT_ATOMS: atom_id res chain seq x y z
N MET A 1 -14.71 -21.55 12.06
CA MET A 1 -13.59 -20.78 11.45
C MET A 1 -13.71 -20.90 9.93
N HIS A 2 -13.62 -19.77 9.19
CA HIS A 2 -13.66 -19.76 7.71
C HIS A 2 -12.33 -20.27 7.11
N ASN A 3 -12.32 -20.54 5.80
CA ASN A 3 -11.16 -21.07 5.10
C ASN A 3 -10.46 -20.03 4.21
N ASP A 4 -10.91 -18.77 4.23
CA ASP A 4 -10.38 -17.70 3.41
C ASP A 4 -9.32 -16.90 4.16
N PHE A 5 -8.17 -16.72 3.53
CA PHE A 5 -7.01 -16.02 4.08
C PHE A 5 -6.49 -14.98 3.08
N THR A 6 -6.03 -13.84 3.59
CA THR A 6 -5.35 -12.82 2.79
C THR A 6 -3.89 -12.68 3.25
N TYR A 7 -3.05 -12.07 2.40
CA TYR A 7 -1.69 -11.71 2.81
C TYR A 7 -1.70 -10.88 4.10
N SER A 8 -2.59 -9.90 4.20
CA SER A 8 -2.71 -9.04 5.38
C SER A 8 -2.98 -9.82 6.67
N GLN A 9 -3.81 -10.87 6.61
CA GLN A 9 -4.06 -11.77 7.74
C GLN A 9 -2.79 -12.55 8.12
N ILE A 10 -2.10 -13.12 7.11
CA ILE A 10 -0.88 -13.90 7.30
C ILE A 10 0.22 -13.04 7.92
N ALA A 11 0.47 -11.86 7.37
CA ALA A 11 1.45 -10.91 7.86
C ALA A 11 1.14 -10.42 9.28
N CYS A 12 -0.14 -10.15 9.56
CA CYS A 12 -0.61 -9.76 10.89
C CYS A 12 -0.33 -10.86 11.93
N TYR A 13 -0.67 -12.11 11.59
CA TYR A 13 -0.44 -13.25 12.49
C TYR A 13 1.06 -13.49 12.74
N LYS A 14 1.89 -13.46 11.69
CA LYS A 14 3.34 -13.57 11.81
C LYS A 14 3.95 -12.49 12.70
N ARG A 15 3.42 -11.26 12.60
CA ARG A 15 3.87 -10.12 13.43
C ARG A 15 3.45 -10.28 14.89
N CYS A 16 2.16 -10.58 15.16
CA CYS A 16 1.63 -10.74 16.50
C CYS A 16 0.32 -11.51 16.48
N PRO A 17 0.29 -12.79 16.95
CA PRO A 17 -0.95 -13.59 17.02
C PRO A 17 -2.07 -12.94 17.82
N LEU A 18 -1.77 -12.23 18.93
CA LEU A 18 -2.81 -11.52 19.69
C LEU A 18 -3.40 -10.35 18.89
N LYS A 19 -2.61 -9.59 18.12
CA LYS A 19 -3.14 -8.59 17.20
C LYS A 19 -4.06 -9.21 16.16
N TRP A 20 -3.66 -10.36 15.61
CA TRP A 20 -4.49 -11.12 14.67
C TRP A 20 -5.82 -11.55 15.30
N TYR A 21 -5.82 -12.02 16.56
CA TYR A 21 -7.03 -12.37 17.30
C TYR A 21 -8.01 -11.20 17.38
N PHE A 22 -7.56 -10.04 17.84
CA PHE A 22 -8.41 -8.85 17.91
C PHE A 22 -8.97 -8.46 16.54
N LYS A 23 -8.10 -8.39 15.52
CA LYS A 23 -8.46 -7.89 14.20
C LYS A 23 -9.30 -8.85 13.38
N TYR A 24 -9.01 -10.15 13.39
CA TYR A 24 -9.57 -11.10 12.44
C TYR A 24 -10.46 -12.17 13.08
N LEU A 25 -10.30 -12.48 14.36
CA LEU A 25 -11.21 -13.40 15.04
C LEU A 25 -12.32 -12.65 15.79
N ARG A 26 -12.00 -11.54 16.44
CA ARG A 26 -12.98 -10.66 17.11
C ARG A 26 -13.54 -9.58 16.18
N LEU A 27 -12.99 -9.42 15.00
CA LEU A 27 -13.39 -8.45 13.97
C LEU A 27 -13.36 -6.99 14.46
N LEU A 28 -12.56 -6.68 15.46
CA LEU A 28 -12.46 -5.34 16.01
C LEU A 28 -11.78 -4.39 14.99
N GLN A 29 -12.38 -3.22 14.79
CA GLN A 29 -11.86 -2.16 13.93
C GLN A 29 -11.83 -0.86 14.71
N PRO A 30 -10.69 -0.14 14.74
CA PRO A 30 -10.66 1.21 15.31
C PRO A 30 -11.66 2.11 14.60
N ARG A 31 -12.38 2.95 15.33
CA ARG A 31 -13.35 3.92 14.77
C ARG A 31 -12.66 4.94 13.88
N THR A 32 -11.43 5.31 14.23
CA THR A 32 -10.61 6.24 13.43
C THR A 32 -9.52 5.48 12.68
N ARG A 33 -9.42 5.71 11.37
CA ARG A 33 -8.33 5.18 10.56
C ARG A 33 -7.14 6.13 10.59
N SER A 34 -5.93 5.60 10.40
CA SER A 34 -4.74 6.45 10.33
C SER A 34 -4.71 7.23 9.01
N LYS A 35 -4.39 8.54 9.07
CA LYS A 35 -4.19 9.39 7.88
C LYS A 35 -3.26 8.71 6.85
N ALA A 36 -2.21 8.04 7.31
CA ALA A 36 -1.28 7.34 6.44
C ALA A 36 -1.91 6.20 5.63
N PHE A 37 -2.89 5.49 6.19
CA PHE A 37 -3.62 4.46 5.47
C PHE A 37 -4.55 5.07 4.40
N GLU A 38 -5.28 6.11 4.77
CA GLU A 38 -6.22 6.77 3.86
C GLU A 38 -5.52 7.42 2.66
N ILE A 39 -4.36 8.07 2.85
CA ILE A 39 -3.53 8.59 1.73
C ILE A 39 -3.17 7.44 0.77
N GLY A 40 -2.78 6.27 1.29
CA GLY A 40 -2.46 5.12 0.46
C GLY A 40 -3.65 4.69 -0.41
N SER A 41 -4.82 4.53 0.19
CA SER A 41 -6.05 4.13 -0.52
C SER A 41 -6.45 5.16 -1.56
N TYR A 42 -6.32 6.45 -1.26
CA TYR A 42 -6.63 7.53 -2.18
C TYR A 42 -5.69 7.53 -3.40
N VAL A 43 -4.37 7.41 -3.16
CA VAL A 43 -3.37 7.33 -4.24
C VAL A 43 -3.64 6.13 -5.15
N HIS A 44 -3.94 4.94 -4.59
CA HIS A 44 -4.27 3.75 -5.40
C HIS A 44 -5.48 4.01 -6.31
N HIS A 45 -6.54 4.63 -5.79
CA HIS A 45 -7.72 4.99 -6.59
C HIS A 45 -7.35 5.93 -7.75
N LEU A 46 -6.53 6.96 -7.52
CA LEU A 46 -6.11 7.87 -8.59
C LEU A 46 -5.21 7.21 -9.63
N LEU A 47 -4.32 6.29 -9.20
CA LEU A 47 -3.47 5.53 -10.13
C LEU A 47 -4.28 4.55 -10.98
N GLU A 48 -5.32 3.93 -10.41
CA GLU A 48 -6.30 3.15 -11.17
C GLU A 48 -6.87 3.97 -12.32
N GLN A 49 -7.36 5.19 -12.05
CA GLN A 49 -7.88 6.08 -13.09
C GLN A 49 -6.81 6.48 -14.10
N PHE A 50 -5.61 6.81 -13.64
CA PHE A 50 -4.50 7.19 -14.52
C PHE A 50 -4.19 6.11 -15.57
N TYR A 51 -4.17 4.85 -15.19
CA TYR A 51 -3.85 3.78 -16.13
C TYR A 51 -5.03 3.29 -16.96
N MET A 52 -6.27 3.43 -16.47
CA MET A 52 -7.46 2.93 -17.18
C MET A 52 -8.05 3.91 -18.19
N LEU A 53 -8.08 5.20 -17.87
CA LEU A 53 -8.75 6.21 -18.70
C LEU A 53 -8.21 6.29 -20.15
N PRO A 54 -6.90 6.21 -20.42
CA PRO A 54 -6.38 6.27 -21.79
C PRO A 54 -6.82 5.12 -22.69
N GLN A 55 -7.26 3.98 -22.12
CA GLN A 55 -7.76 2.85 -22.90
C GLN A 55 -9.14 3.09 -23.50
N GLU A 56 -9.90 3.96 -22.87
CA GLU A 56 -11.27 4.26 -23.29
C GLU A 56 -11.33 5.39 -24.34
N LYS A 57 -10.31 6.25 -24.40
CA LYS A 57 -10.26 7.43 -25.27
C LYS A 57 -8.82 7.83 -25.58
N ASP A 58 -8.55 8.24 -26.82
CA ASP A 58 -7.36 9.04 -27.16
C ASP A 58 -7.39 10.35 -26.36
N MET A 59 -6.46 10.50 -25.41
CA MET A 59 -6.37 11.66 -24.54
C MET A 59 -4.97 12.25 -24.59
N THR A 60 -4.89 13.57 -24.60
CA THR A 60 -3.62 14.27 -24.34
C THR A 60 -3.25 14.15 -22.85
N ASP A 61 -1.96 14.33 -22.52
CA ASP A 61 -1.48 14.32 -21.12
C ASP A 61 -2.26 15.29 -20.22
N VAL A 62 -2.68 16.44 -20.76
CA VAL A 62 -3.45 17.45 -20.03
C VAL A 62 -4.87 16.95 -19.74
N GLU A 63 -5.54 16.41 -20.76
CA GLU A 63 -6.91 15.87 -20.62
C GLU A 63 -6.91 14.67 -19.65
N LEU A 64 -5.89 13.82 -19.68
CA LEU A 64 -5.76 12.71 -18.77
C LEU A 64 -5.62 13.18 -17.31
N LYS A 65 -4.76 14.16 -17.05
CA LYS A 65 -4.62 14.75 -15.71
C LYS A 65 -5.92 15.38 -15.22
N GLU A 66 -6.62 16.14 -16.06
CA GLU A 66 -7.90 16.73 -15.72
C GLU A 66 -8.96 15.65 -15.39
N ALA A 67 -8.98 14.55 -16.15
CA ALA A 67 -9.90 13.44 -15.92
C ALA A 67 -9.60 12.73 -14.59
N VAL A 68 -8.33 12.48 -14.26
CA VAL A 68 -7.91 11.90 -12.97
C VAL A 68 -8.31 12.80 -11.80
N PHE A 69 -8.12 14.12 -11.91
CA PHE A 69 -8.54 15.05 -10.86
C PHE A 69 -10.07 15.20 -10.76
N LYS A 70 -10.79 15.04 -11.85
CA LYS A 70 -12.26 14.95 -11.81
C LYS A 70 -12.71 13.69 -11.07
N ALA A 71 -12.06 12.55 -11.28
CA ALA A 71 -12.31 11.31 -10.53
C ALA A 71 -11.98 11.48 -9.04
N SER A 72 -10.89 12.21 -8.70
CA SER A 72 -10.56 12.59 -7.34
C SER A 72 -11.69 13.35 -6.64
N THR A 73 -12.31 14.30 -7.35
CA THR A 73 -13.45 15.05 -6.81
C THR A 73 -14.64 14.13 -6.50
N ALA A 74 -15.00 13.25 -7.42
CA ALA A 74 -16.09 12.30 -7.22
C ALA A 74 -15.82 11.33 -6.05
N TYR A 75 -14.56 10.86 -5.92
CA TYR A 75 -14.15 10.02 -4.79
C TYR A 75 -14.21 10.75 -3.45
N TYR A 76 -13.79 12.02 -3.43
CA TYR A 76 -13.88 12.88 -2.26
C TYR A 76 -15.34 13.09 -1.83
N ASP A 77 -16.22 13.43 -2.77
CA ASP A 77 -17.64 13.66 -2.51
C ASP A 77 -18.31 12.39 -1.93
N ASP A 78 -17.96 11.22 -2.47
CA ASP A 78 -18.47 9.93 -1.92
C ASP A 78 -17.96 9.66 -0.51
N LYS A 79 -16.71 9.96 -0.22
CA LYS A 79 -16.10 9.76 1.10
C LYS A 79 -16.61 10.71 2.17
N THR A 80 -17.06 11.90 1.79
CA THR A 80 -17.47 12.96 2.73
C THR A 80 -18.98 13.10 2.89
N LYS A 81 -19.79 12.44 2.06
CA LYS A 81 -21.27 12.59 2.05
C LYS A 81 -21.96 12.35 3.39
N ASP A 82 -21.41 11.46 4.23
CA ASP A 82 -21.98 11.06 5.51
C ASP A 82 -21.15 11.53 6.73
N LEU A 83 -20.16 12.43 6.52
CA LEU A 83 -19.29 12.93 7.56
C LEU A 83 -19.79 14.26 8.14
N PHE A 84 -19.44 14.53 9.39
CA PHE A 84 -19.64 15.82 10.02
C PHE A 84 -18.56 16.83 9.55
N GLU A 85 -18.86 18.13 9.60
CA GLU A 85 -17.97 19.21 9.14
C GLU A 85 -16.53 19.11 9.74
N GLU A 86 -16.41 18.74 11.02
CA GLU A 86 -15.13 18.59 11.71
C GLU A 86 -14.25 17.43 11.15
N GLU A 87 -14.86 16.43 10.53
CA GLU A 87 -14.17 15.28 9.93
C GLU A 87 -13.77 15.56 8.47
N ILE A 88 -14.49 16.45 7.79
CA ILE A 88 -14.28 16.80 6.37
C ILE A 88 -12.91 17.43 6.16
N ASP A 89 -12.45 18.30 7.05
CA ASP A 89 -11.13 18.93 6.96
C ASP A 89 -9.99 17.91 6.90
N GLY A 90 -10.09 16.84 7.69
CA GLY A 90 -9.12 15.75 7.68
C GLY A 90 -9.08 14.99 6.34
N VAL A 91 -10.24 14.81 5.70
CA VAL A 91 -10.33 14.16 4.37
C VAL A 91 -9.84 15.10 3.28
N ALA A 92 -10.08 16.41 3.39
CA ALA A 92 -9.54 17.41 2.46
C ALA A 92 -8.00 17.44 2.45
N ASP A 93 -7.37 17.38 3.62
CA ASP A 93 -5.91 17.27 3.75
C ASP A 93 -5.37 15.99 3.09
N ILE A 94 -6.05 14.86 3.27
CA ILE A 94 -5.69 13.58 2.66
C ILE A 94 -5.79 13.68 1.14
N ARG A 95 -6.85 14.28 0.62
CA ARG A 95 -7.05 14.54 -0.80
C ARG A 95 -5.90 15.36 -1.38
N CYS A 96 -5.58 16.51 -0.76
CA CYS A 96 -4.50 17.38 -1.22
C CYS A 96 -3.15 16.65 -1.29
N ASP A 97 -2.80 15.88 -0.24
CA ASP A 97 -1.57 15.10 -0.21
C ASP A 97 -1.56 14.03 -1.32
N ALA A 98 -2.68 13.31 -1.52
CA ALA A 98 -2.81 12.25 -2.52
C ALA A 98 -2.77 12.81 -3.95
N GLU A 99 -3.47 13.92 -4.23
CA GLU A 99 -3.46 14.60 -5.53
C GLU A 99 -2.05 15.11 -5.89
N GLU A 100 -1.33 15.70 -4.94
CA GLU A 100 0.04 16.17 -5.18
C GLU A 100 1.00 15.02 -5.46
N ILE A 101 0.92 13.92 -4.70
CA ILE A 101 1.72 12.71 -4.96
C ILE A 101 1.39 12.15 -6.34
N THR A 102 0.11 12.02 -6.68
CA THR A 102 -0.31 11.43 -7.96
C THR A 102 0.05 12.33 -9.13
N ASN A 103 -0.10 13.65 -9.01
CA ASN A 103 0.30 14.58 -10.08
C ASN A 103 1.78 14.43 -10.43
N ARG A 104 2.65 14.36 -9.41
CA ARG A 104 4.09 14.15 -9.62
C ARG A 104 4.42 12.76 -10.15
N TYR A 105 3.66 11.76 -9.75
CA TYR A 105 3.77 10.42 -10.32
C TYR A 105 3.44 10.43 -11.82
N MET A 106 2.33 11.07 -12.20
CA MET A 106 1.93 11.23 -13.59
C MET A 106 3.01 11.95 -14.41
N ASP A 107 3.56 13.08 -13.90
CA ASP A 107 4.64 13.80 -14.57
C ASP A 107 5.86 12.90 -14.85
N LYS A 108 6.19 12.01 -13.93
CA LYS A 108 7.35 11.12 -14.05
C LYS A 108 7.11 9.90 -14.93
N TYR A 109 5.91 9.34 -14.88
CA TYR A 109 5.58 8.04 -15.46
C TYR A 109 4.53 8.12 -16.59
N MET A 110 4.28 9.30 -17.16
CA MET A 110 3.40 9.45 -18.32
C MET A 110 3.84 8.54 -19.49
N VAL A 111 5.14 8.36 -19.67
CA VAL A 111 5.74 7.47 -20.66
C VAL A 111 5.34 5.99 -20.50
N ASP A 112 4.76 5.60 -19.37
CA ASP A 112 4.27 4.23 -19.18
C ASP A 112 3.16 3.89 -20.20
N HIS A 113 2.35 4.86 -20.62
CA HIS A 113 1.29 4.64 -21.63
C HIS A 113 1.81 4.32 -23.03
N GLU A 114 3.09 4.66 -23.31
CA GLU A 114 3.76 4.29 -24.55
C GLU A 114 4.37 2.89 -24.47
N LYS A 115 4.70 2.43 -23.25
CA LYS A 115 5.46 1.19 -23.02
C LYS A 115 4.60 0.01 -22.61
N TYR A 116 3.46 0.29 -21.97
CA TYR A 116 2.65 -0.72 -21.35
C TYR A 116 1.18 -0.57 -21.75
N SER A 117 0.55 -1.69 -22.06
CA SER A 117 -0.88 -1.79 -22.29
C SER A 117 -1.53 -2.49 -21.10
N PRO A 118 -2.42 -1.84 -20.32
CA PRO A 118 -3.09 -2.47 -19.21
C PRO A 118 -3.96 -3.64 -19.66
N LEU A 119 -3.85 -4.76 -18.93
CA LEU A 119 -4.72 -5.93 -19.08
C LEU A 119 -5.93 -5.81 -18.17
N TRP A 120 -5.70 -5.33 -16.95
CA TRP A 120 -6.72 -5.13 -15.90
C TRP A 120 -6.11 -4.31 -14.75
N VAL A 121 -7.00 -3.69 -13.95
CA VAL A 121 -6.65 -3.06 -12.66
C VAL A 121 -7.49 -3.65 -11.54
N GLU A 122 -7.02 -3.52 -10.29
CA GLU A 122 -7.72 -3.94 -9.07
C GLU A 122 -8.31 -5.37 -9.18
N LYS A 123 -7.53 -6.29 -9.80
CA LYS A 123 -7.99 -7.65 -10.09
C LYS A 123 -7.95 -8.53 -8.86
N GLU A 124 -9.12 -8.96 -8.40
CA GLU A 124 -9.20 -9.94 -7.33
C GLU A 124 -8.80 -11.35 -7.80
N PHE A 125 -8.21 -12.11 -6.89
CA PHE A 125 -7.87 -13.51 -7.09
C PHE A 125 -8.29 -14.38 -5.90
N ALA A 126 -8.54 -15.65 -6.18
CA ALA A 126 -8.77 -16.68 -5.18
C ALA A 126 -8.15 -18.00 -5.66
N ILE A 127 -7.19 -18.55 -4.91
CA ILE A 127 -6.52 -19.82 -5.23
C ILE A 127 -6.53 -20.75 -4.03
N LYS A 128 -6.50 -22.07 -4.29
CA LYS A 128 -6.34 -23.07 -3.23
C LYS A 128 -4.92 -23.06 -2.68
N ILE A 129 -4.81 -22.97 -1.35
CA ILE A 129 -3.53 -23.17 -0.68
C ILE A 129 -3.12 -24.63 -0.82
N ARG A 130 -1.86 -24.85 -1.23
CA ARG A 130 -1.30 -26.19 -1.38
C ARG A 130 -0.43 -26.55 -0.18
N ASN A 131 -0.48 -27.83 0.23
CA ASN A 131 0.44 -28.35 1.24
C ASN A 131 1.85 -28.56 0.66
N PRO A 132 2.88 -28.86 1.51
CA PRO A 132 4.25 -29.08 1.04
C PRO A 132 4.41 -30.22 0.00
N GLN A 133 3.46 -31.16 -0.07
CA GLN A 133 3.41 -32.22 -1.08
C GLN A 133 2.68 -31.80 -2.37
N GLY A 134 2.32 -30.50 -2.50
CA GLY A 134 1.65 -29.95 -3.68
C GLY A 134 0.13 -30.22 -3.74
N ARG A 135 -0.48 -30.90 -2.76
CA ARG A 135 -1.90 -31.22 -2.76
C ARG A 135 -2.72 -30.00 -2.35
N ARG A 136 -3.81 -29.71 -3.05
CA ARG A 136 -4.77 -28.65 -2.72
C ARG A 136 -5.42 -28.92 -1.35
N THR A 137 -5.51 -27.90 -0.51
CA THR A 137 -6.25 -27.92 0.77
C THR A 137 -7.65 -27.35 0.60
N ARG A 138 -8.41 -27.26 1.69
CA ARG A 138 -9.70 -26.54 1.72
C ARG A 138 -9.51 -25.03 1.86
N ASP A 139 -8.31 -24.59 2.25
CA ASP A 139 -8.00 -23.21 2.53
C ASP A 139 -7.74 -22.45 1.23
N ILE A 140 -8.17 -21.21 1.18
CA ILE A 140 -8.14 -20.33 0.02
C ILE A 140 -7.28 -19.11 0.36
N LEU A 141 -6.33 -18.78 -0.50
CA LEU A 141 -5.68 -17.48 -0.49
C LEU A 141 -6.45 -16.54 -1.40
N ARG A 142 -6.92 -15.44 -0.85
CA ARG A 142 -7.57 -14.35 -1.57
C ARG A 142 -6.73 -13.10 -1.51
N GLY A 143 -6.87 -12.26 -2.51
CA GLY A 143 -6.25 -10.96 -2.55
C GLY A 143 -6.68 -10.18 -3.78
N LYS A 144 -6.05 -9.05 -3.94
CA LYS A 144 -6.27 -8.16 -5.07
C LYS A 144 -4.92 -7.65 -5.54
N PHE A 145 -4.70 -7.72 -6.82
CA PHE A 145 -3.56 -7.13 -7.52
C PHE A 145 -3.89 -5.70 -7.92
N ASP A 146 -2.91 -4.82 -7.89
CA ASP A 146 -3.14 -3.44 -8.30
C ASP A 146 -3.36 -3.34 -9.83
N MET A 147 -2.44 -3.88 -10.65
CA MET A 147 -2.57 -3.81 -12.09
C MET A 147 -1.72 -4.85 -12.82
N GLY A 148 -2.28 -5.48 -13.86
CA GLY A 148 -1.54 -6.26 -14.86
C GLY A 148 -1.40 -5.48 -16.16
N VAL A 149 -0.23 -5.56 -16.77
CA VAL A 149 0.07 -4.90 -18.05
C VAL A 149 0.84 -5.85 -18.96
N THR A 150 0.84 -5.56 -20.27
CA THR A 150 1.80 -6.12 -21.23
C THR A 150 2.74 -5.03 -21.74
N ASP A 151 3.99 -5.38 -22.04
CA ASP A 151 4.94 -4.51 -22.71
C ASP A 151 4.88 -4.69 -24.25
N GLU A 152 5.73 -3.97 -24.99
CA GLU A 152 5.84 -4.03 -26.45
C GLU A 152 6.25 -5.41 -27.02
N PHE A 153 6.68 -6.33 -26.14
CA PHE A 153 7.05 -7.72 -26.51
C PHE A 153 5.99 -8.74 -26.07
N ASP A 154 4.78 -8.30 -25.70
CA ASP A 154 3.71 -9.11 -25.14
C ASP A 154 4.05 -9.80 -23.82
N THR A 155 5.13 -9.37 -23.12
CA THR A 155 5.48 -9.88 -21.81
C THR A 155 4.56 -9.25 -20.76
N ALA A 156 3.92 -10.07 -19.94
CA ALA A 156 3.05 -9.57 -18.87
C ALA A 156 3.83 -9.20 -17.62
N TRP A 157 3.48 -8.07 -17.04
CA TRP A 157 4.06 -7.55 -15.79
C TRP A 157 2.95 -7.27 -14.79
N LEU A 158 3.21 -7.57 -13.52
CA LEU A 158 2.37 -7.13 -12.41
C LEU A 158 2.92 -5.81 -11.86
N PHE A 159 2.14 -4.73 -11.91
CA PHE A 159 2.47 -3.49 -11.22
C PHE A 159 1.90 -3.55 -9.80
N GLU A 160 2.77 -3.29 -8.84
CA GLU A 160 2.40 -3.15 -7.42
C GLU A 160 2.81 -1.76 -6.96
N HIS A 161 1.85 -0.99 -6.52
CA HIS A 161 2.03 0.37 -6.04
C HIS A 161 2.10 0.41 -4.52
N LYS A 162 3.13 1.07 -3.97
CA LYS A 162 3.29 1.15 -2.51
C LYS A 162 3.59 2.56 -2.08
N THR A 163 2.72 3.11 -1.24
CA THR A 163 3.02 4.35 -0.54
C THR A 163 3.82 4.06 0.73
N THR A 164 4.83 4.89 1.03
CA THR A 164 5.72 4.69 2.18
C THR A 164 5.92 5.96 3.00
N GLY A 165 6.01 5.81 4.32
CA GLY A 165 6.40 6.90 5.23
C GLY A 165 7.90 7.04 5.42
N ILE A 166 8.71 6.06 4.96
CA ILE A 166 10.18 6.09 5.01
C ILE A 166 10.75 6.50 3.64
N SER A 167 12.07 6.67 3.54
CA SER A 167 12.72 6.97 2.27
C SER A 167 12.49 5.84 1.25
N VAL A 168 12.43 6.23 -0.02
CA VAL A 168 12.28 5.28 -1.15
C VAL A 168 13.45 4.30 -1.18
N ASP A 169 14.68 4.77 -0.98
CA ASP A 169 15.88 3.91 -0.99
C ASP A 169 15.81 2.83 0.08
N ASN A 170 15.49 3.20 1.33
CA ASN A 170 15.33 2.21 2.42
C ASN A 170 14.23 1.18 2.10
N ARG A 171 13.17 1.60 1.41
CA ARG A 171 12.11 0.67 1.00
C ARG A 171 12.56 -0.25 -0.14
N LEU A 172 13.34 0.26 -1.09
CA LEU A 172 13.92 -0.51 -2.18
C LEU A 172 14.96 -1.54 -1.69
N GLU A 173 15.76 -1.19 -0.68
CA GLU A 173 16.70 -2.12 -0.05
C GLU A 173 16.00 -3.30 0.61
N THR A 174 14.80 -3.07 1.16
CA THR A 174 14.04 -4.12 1.86
C THR A 174 13.10 -4.92 0.96
N VAL A 175 13.00 -4.60 -0.34
CA VAL A 175 12.08 -5.25 -1.28
C VAL A 175 12.31 -6.76 -1.39
N ASP A 176 13.56 -7.20 -1.19
CA ASP A 176 13.90 -8.62 -1.21
C ASP A 176 13.40 -9.38 0.03
N LEU A 177 12.91 -8.68 1.05
CA LEU A 177 12.27 -9.25 2.24
C LEU A 177 10.73 -9.18 2.16
N ASP A 178 10.16 -8.65 1.08
CA ASP A 178 8.72 -8.45 0.94
C ASP A 178 8.02 -9.75 0.52
N GLU A 179 7.38 -10.41 1.48
CA GLU A 179 6.61 -11.65 1.23
C GLU A 179 5.31 -11.42 0.43
N GLN A 180 4.79 -10.20 0.36
CA GLN A 180 3.61 -9.90 -0.48
C GLN A 180 3.95 -10.14 -1.95
N LEU A 181 5.11 -9.63 -2.38
CA LEU A 181 5.58 -9.83 -3.76
C LEU A 181 5.86 -11.29 -4.06
N ASP A 182 6.37 -12.05 -3.08
CA ASP A 182 6.58 -13.48 -3.22
C ASP A 182 5.26 -14.25 -3.42
N LEU A 183 4.22 -13.89 -2.63
CA LEU A 183 2.88 -14.48 -2.77
C LEU A 183 2.22 -14.08 -4.09
N TYR A 184 2.41 -12.83 -4.52
CA TYR A 184 1.86 -12.35 -5.78
C TYR A 184 2.47 -13.07 -6.97
N GLN A 185 3.79 -13.24 -6.99
CA GLN A 185 4.43 -14.06 -8.03
C GLN A 185 3.95 -15.53 -7.98
N MET A 186 3.82 -16.11 -6.77
CA MET A 186 3.27 -17.46 -6.62
C MET A 186 1.85 -17.58 -7.22
N VAL A 187 1.01 -16.56 -7.06
CA VAL A 187 -0.33 -16.56 -7.64
C VAL A 187 -0.26 -16.44 -9.17
N ALA A 188 0.55 -15.54 -9.71
CA ALA A 188 0.77 -15.40 -11.15
C ALA A 188 1.26 -16.71 -11.78
N ASP A 189 2.24 -17.38 -11.16
CA ASP A 189 2.73 -18.71 -11.60
C ASP A 189 1.66 -19.83 -11.50
N THR A 190 0.66 -19.67 -10.65
CA THR A 190 -0.41 -20.66 -10.44
C THR A 190 -1.57 -20.48 -11.41
N VAL A 191 -1.81 -19.26 -11.87
CA VAL A 191 -2.90 -18.88 -12.78
C VAL A 191 -2.30 -18.14 -13.98
N PRO A 192 -1.65 -18.85 -14.92
CA PRO A 192 -0.92 -18.24 -16.03
C PRO A 192 -1.83 -17.44 -16.99
N ASP A 193 -3.11 -17.78 -17.09
CA ASP A 193 -4.06 -17.03 -17.92
C ASP A 193 -4.31 -15.61 -17.42
N LEU A 194 -3.98 -15.32 -16.17
CA LEU A 194 -4.12 -14.00 -15.57
C LEU A 194 -3.01 -13.05 -16.06
N LEU A 195 -1.81 -13.56 -16.23
CA LEU A 195 -0.63 -12.86 -16.68
C LEU A 195 0.18 -13.79 -17.61
N PRO A 196 -0.20 -13.89 -18.89
CA PRO A 196 0.49 -14.74 -19.87
C PRO A 196 1.93 -14.24 -20.05
N ASP A 197 2.87 -15.16 -20.23
CA ASP A 197 4.32 -14.87 -20.37
C ASP A 197 4.84 -13.93 -19.28
N PHE A 198 4.51 -14.25 -18.01
CA PHE A 198 4.79 -13.42 -16.85
C PHE A 198 6.29 -13.12 -16.68
N GLY A 199 6.68 -11.85 -16.87
CA GLY A 199 8.04 -11.36 -16.75
C GLY A 199 8.48 -11.03 -15.31
N GLY A 200 7.54 -10.74 -14.43
CA GLY A 200 7.83 -10.35 -13.05
C GLY A 200 6.97 -9.20 -12.53
N ILE A 201 7.42 -8.60 -11.44
CA ILE A 201 6.70 -7.53 -10.75
C ILE A 201 7.44 -6.20 -10.92
N VAL A 202 6.73 -5.18 -11.36
CA VAL A 202 7.18 -3.78 -11.36
C VAL A 202 6.74 -3.16 -10.05
N PHE A 203 7.65 -3.04 -9.10
CA PHE A 203 7.37 -2.50 -7.78
C PHE A 203 7.58 -0.99 -7.76
N ASN A 204 6.49 -0.23 -7.68
CA ASN A 204 6.47 1.22 -7.64
C ASN A 204 6.33 1.72 -6.20
N ILE A 205 7.22 2.61 -5.79
CA ILE A 205 7.24 3.18 -4.44
C ILE A 205 7.05 4.68 -4.52
N MET A 206 6.15 5.20 -3.69
CA MET A 206 5.84 6.62 -3.57
C MET A 206 5.89 7.04 -2.11
N ARG A 207 6.56 8.14 -1.80
CA ARG A 207 6.51 8.71 -0.45
C ARG A 207 5.16 9.37 -0.20
N LYS A 208 4.60 9.11 0.99
CA LYS A 208 3.31 9.71 1.44
C LYS A 208 3.38 11.21 1.67
N LYS A 209 4.59 11.76 1.84
CA LYS A 209 4.81 13.19 2.03
C LYS A 209 5.33 13.78 0.72
N PRO A 210 4.68 14.82 0.18
CA PRO A 210 5.19 15.51 -1.01
C PRO A 210 6.51 16.23 -0.72
N PRO A 211 7.31 16.55 -1.77
CA PRO A 211 8.52 17.35 -1.63
C PRO A 211 8.24 18.72 -1.00
N THR A 212 9.13 19.13 -0.12
CA THR A 212 9.02 20.44 0.54
C THR A 212 9.31 21.57 -0.46
N ILE A 213 8.41 22.53 -0.59
CA ILE A 213 8.63 23.75 -1.37
C ILE A 213 9.66 24.65 -0.62
N PRO A 214 10.75 25.10 -1.28
CA PRO A 214 11.72 25.99 -0.64
C PRO A 214 11.09 27.28 -0.12
N ARG A 215 11.43 27.65 1.10
CA ARG A 215 10.92 28.89 1.70
C ARG A 215 11.49 30.11 1.01
N VAL A 216 10.64 31.10 0.73
CA VAL A 216 11.05 32.44 0.33
C VAL A 216 11.56 33.18 1.55
N LEU A 217 12.77 33.70 1.47
CA LEU A 217 13.43 34.42 2.57
C LEU A 217 13.05 35.89 2.57
N GLN A 218 12.99 36.47 3.79
CA GLN A 218 12.83 37.91 3.98
C GLN A 218 14.16 38.66 3.77
N ARG A 219 15.28 37.98 3.99
CA ARG A 219 16.63 38.52 3.81
C ARG A 219 17.57 37.48 3.20
N PRO A 220 18.13 37.66 1.99
CA PRO A 220 17.71 38.68 1.01
C PRO A 220 16.27 38.50 0.57
N ALA A 221 15.51 39.59 0.49
CA ALA A 221 14.09 39.53 0.16
C ALA A 221 13.85 38.84 -1.20
N GLY A 222 12.91 37.90 -1.20
CA GLY A 222 12.52 37.15 -2.38
C GLY A 222 13.45 35.99 -2.78
N SER A 223 14.61 35.82 -2.12
CA SER A 223 15.47 34.65 -2.37
C SER A 223 14.91 33.37 -1.75
N LEU A 224 15.31 32.19 -2.27
CA LEU A 224 14.93 30.90 -1.71
C LEU A 224 15.94 30.42 -0.66
N SER A 225 15.46 29.68 0.34
CA SER A 225 16.30 29.00 1.32
C SER A 225 17.24 28.00 0.64
N LYS A 226 18.53 28.09 0.92
CA LYS A 226 19.59 27.19 0.44
C LYS A 226 19.96 26.09 1.45
N ALA A 227 19.04 25.72 2.34
CA ALA A 227 19.26 24.66 3.34
C ALA A 227 19.60 23.35 2.62
N LYS A 228 20.77 22.77 2.92
CA LYS A 228 21.28 21.56 2.25
C LYS A 228 20.51 20.29 2.62
N ASP A 229 19.84 20.31 3.76
CA ASP A 229 19.02 19.23 4.29
C ASP A 229 17.53 19.31 3.89
N ILE A 230 17.19 20.26 3.00
CA ILE A 230 15.81 20.40 2.52
C ILE A 230 15.31 19.10 1.89
N ASP A 231 14.15 18.62 2.34
CA ASP A 231 13.50 17.39 1.84
C ASP A 231 12.69 17.71 0.57
N THR A 232 13.39 17.89 -0.54
CA THR A 232 12.83 18.27 -1.85
C THR A 232 13.56 17.60 -3.00
N THR A 233 13.06 17.79 -4.24
CA THR A 233 13.70 17.33 -5.46
C THR A 233 14.31 18.50 -6.23
N TYR A 234 15.22 18.18 -7.18
CA TYR A 234 15.78 19.15 -8.11
C TYR A 234 14.69 19.91 -8.87
N ASP A 235 13.67 19.18 -9.38
CA ASP A 235 12.61 19.76 -10.21
C ASP A 235 11.73 20.72 -9.43
N VAL A 236 11.33 20.37 -8.20
CA VAL A 236 10.54 21.26 -7.30
C VAL A 236 11.32 22.53 -6.97
N TYR A 237 12.63 22.39 -6.74
CA TYR A 237 13.46 23.54 -6.43
C TYR A 237 13.62 24.46 -7.67
N MET A 238 13.85 23.88 -8.85
CA MET A 238 13.91 24.62 -10.11
C MET A 238 12.59 25.31 -10.46
N GLU A 239 11.47 24.64 -10.24
CA GLU A 239 10.13 25.23 -10.39
C GLU A 239 9.95 26.44 -9.47
N SER A 240 10.40 26.33 -8.22
CA SER A 240 10.34 27.45 -7.25
C SER A 240 11.21 28.63 -7.69
N ILE A 241 12.39 28.38 -8.23
CA ILE A 241 13.25 29.42 -8.83
C ILE A 241 12.52 30.15 -9.96
N ARG A 242 11.88 29.40 -10.88
CA ARG A 242 11.13 29.97 -12.02
C ARG A 242 9.93 30.78 -11.56
N LYS A 243 9.15 30.27 -10.61
CA LYS A 243 7.97 30.96 -10.05
C LYS A 243 8.33 32.28 -9.37
N GLN A 244 9.53 32.38 -8.77
CA GLN A 244 10.04 33.60 -8.14
C GLN A 244 10.83 34.50 -9.10
N GLY A 245 10.98 34.12 -10.37
CA GLY A 245 11.77 34.90 -11.34
C GLY A 245 13.24 35.02 -11.00
N LEU A 246 13.81 34.04 -10.26
CA LEU A 246 15.19 34.06 -9.79
C LEU A 246 16.16 33.44 -10.82
N ASN A 247 17.45 33.82 -10.71
CA ASN A 247 18.48 33.26 -11.58
C ASN A 247 18.98 31.91 -11.01
N PRO A 248 18.86 30.77 -11.76
CA PRO A 248 19.37 29.47 -11.31
C PRO A 248 20.87 29.47 -10.97
N ALA A 249 21.68 30.35 -11.58
CA ALA A 249 23.11 30.47 -11.30
C ALA A 249 23.41 30.83 -9.83
N ASP A 250 22.49 31.53 -9.16
CA ASP A 250 22.64 31.87 -7.73
C ASP A 250 22.41 30.68 -6.79
N TYR A 251 21.94 29.54 -7.30
CA TYR A 251 21.55 28.34 -6.59
C TYR A 251 22.35 27.10 -6.98
N THR A 252 23.47 27.26 -7.70
CA THR A 252 24.25 26.17 -8.29
C THR A 252 24.65 25.09 -7.26
N GLU A 253 25.05 25.51 -6.06
CA GLU A 253 25.46 24.55 -5.00
C GLU A 253 24.30 23.66 -4.57
N ILE A 254 23.15 24.22 -4.20
CA ILE A 254 22.00 23.43 -3.77
C ILE A 254 21.42 22.59 -4.91
N LEU A 255 21.37 23.12 -6.12
CA LEU A 255 20.94 22.37 -7.30
C LEU A 255 21.88 21.21 -7.62
N GLY A 256 23.18 21.38 -7.43
CA GLY A 256 24.16 20.29 -7.53
C GLY A 256 23.91 19.18 -6.52
N ILE A 257 23.69 19.53 -5.26
CA ILE A 257 23.37 18.57 -4.20
C ILE A 257 22.07 17.81 -4.51
N LEU A 258 21.02 18.51 -4.92
CA LEU A 258 19.73 17.88 -5.24
C LEU A 258 19.82 16.98 -6.49
N LYS A 259 20.62 17.35 -7.48
CA LYS A 259 20.85 16.54 -8.68
C LYS A 259 21.62 15.25 -8.34
N GLU A 260 22.62 15.33 -7.48
CA GLU A 260 23.40 14.18 -7.02
C GLU A 260 22.54 13.24 -6.16
N LYS A 261 21.69 13.80 -5.28
CA LYS A 261 20.76 13.06 -4.44
C LYS A 261 19.71 12.28 -5.25
N GLY A 262 19.35 12.77 -6.44
CA GLY A 262 18.32 12.18 -7.28
C GLY A 262 16.90 12.31 -6.73
N ASP A 263 15.99 11.51 -7.27
CA ASP A 263 14.60 11.48 -6.81
C ASP A 263 14.43 10.53 -5.64
N THR A 264 14.19 11.08 -4.47
CA THR A 264 13.96 10.33 -3.21
C THR A 264 12.49 10.17 -2.85
N PHE A 265 11.59 10.60 -3.75
CA PHE A 265 10.13 10.52 -3.53
C PHE A 265 9.46 9.41 -4.33
N PHE A 266 10.06 9.02 -5.46
CA PHE A 266 9.56 7.94 -6.32
C PHE A 266 10.68 6.99 -6.67
N GLY A 267 10.41 5.70 -6.58
CA GLY A 267 11.32 4.64 -7.00
C GLY A 267 10.59 3.49 -7.67
N ARG A 268 11.28 2.81 -8.56
CA ARG A 268 10.75 1.63 -9.26
C ARG A 268 11.83 0.56 -9.30
N LYS A 269 11.45 -0.69 -9.04
CA LYS A 269 12.34 -1.86 -9.12
C LYS A 269 11.61 -3.01 -9.78
N LEU A 270 12.29 -3.65 -10.73
CA LEU A 270 11.85 -4.93 -11.27
C LEU A 270 12.18 -6.04 -10.27
N VAL A 271 11.22 -6.88 -9.97
CA VAL A 271 11.33 -7.95 -8.98
C VAL A 271 10.97 -9.27 -9.63
N GLN A 272 11.92 -10.20 -9.60
CA GLN A 272 11.72 -11.59 -10.00
C GLN A 272 12.17 -12.48 -8.86
N ARG A 273 11.46 -13.55 -8.62
CA ARG A 273 11.76 -14.51 -7.55
C ARG A 273 12.13 -15.87 -8.12
N SER A 274 13.13 -16.49 -7.55
CA SER A 274 13.50 -17.86 -7.92
C SER A 274 12.41 -18.84 -7.52
N GLN A 275 12.26 -19.93 -8.27
CA GLN A 275 11.31 -21.00 -7.97
C GLN A 275 11.53 -21.62 -6.58
N SER A 276 12.78 -21.68 -6.11
CA SER A 276 13.10 -22.13 -4.76
C SER A 276 12.47 -21.23 -3.70
N ARG A 277 12.54 -19.91 -3.90
CA ARG A 277 11.92 -18.93 -2.99
C ARG A 277 10.41 -19.04 -2.99
N ILE A 278 9.79 -19.20 -4.16
CA ILE A 278 8.35 -19.37 -4.30
C ILE A 278 7.88 -20.65 -3.58
N ASN A 279 8.63 -21.76 -3.69
CA ASN A 279 8.33 -22.98 -2.96
C ASN A 279 8.43 -22.79 -1.44
N ASN A 280 9.43 -22.05 -0.95
CA ASN A 280 9.57 -21.75 0.47
C ASN A 280 8.38 -20.90 0.99
N VAL A 281 7.96 -19.88 0.24
CA VAL A 281 6.80 -19.04 0.61
C VAL A 281 5.51 -19.85 0.60
N ARG A 282 5.30 -20.74 -0.39
CA ARG A 282 4.16 -21.66 -0.42
C ARG A 282 4.08 -22.53 0.84
N ASN A 283 5.21 -23.09 1.26
CA ASN A 283 5.28 -23.91 2.48
C ASN A 283 5.05 -23.05 3.74
N SER A 284 5.65 -21.85 3.81
CA SER A 284 5.46 -20.90 4.90
C SER A 284 4.00 -20.49 5.06
N LEU A 285 3.32 -20.19 3.94
CA LEU A 285 1.89 -19.89 3.90
C LEU A 285 1.07 -21.05 4.49
N TYR A 286 1.27 -22.28 4.01
CA TYR A 286 0.55 -23.45 4.51
C TYR A 286 0.73 -23.64 6.02
N TYR A 287 1.97 -23.60 6.52
CA TYR A 287 2.22 -23.80 7.95
C TYR A 287 1.68 -22.66 8.81
N THR A 288 1.68 -21.42 8.30
CA THR A 288 1.09 -20.28 9.01
C THR A 288 -0.42 -20.43 9.10
N VAL A 289 -1.10 -20.76 8.01
CA VAL A 289 -2.55 -20.99 7.99
C VAL A 289 -2.93 -22.15 8.93
N LYS A 290 -2.17 -23.24 8.90
CA LYS A 290 -2.38 -24.38 9.81
C LYS A 290 -2.28 -23.92 11.27
N ARG A 291 -1.25 -23.16 11.63
CA ARG A 291 -1.05 -22.65 13.00
C ARG A 291 -2.17 -21.72 13.43
N ILE A 292 -2.63 -20.82 12.55
CA ILE A 292 -3.80 -19.98 12.81
C ILE A 292 -5.01 -20.83 13.18
N LYS A 293 -5.30 -21.85 12.36
CA LYS A 293 -6.47 -22.73 12.57
C LYS A 293 -6.34 -23.59 13.84
N ASP A 294 -5.14 -24.09 14.12
CA ASP A 294 -4.89 -24.90 15.33
C ASP A 294 -5.08 -24.03 16.60
N ASN A 295 -4.55 -22.79 16.61
CA ASN A 295 -4.73 -21.86 17.72
C ASN A 295 -6.20 -21.45 17.89
N ALA A 296 -6.93 -21.17 16.81
CA ALA A 296 -8.35 -20.85 16.91
C ALA A 296 -9.18 -22.01 17.49
N LYS A 297 -8.92 -23.25 17.03
CA LYS A 297 -9.57 -24.46 17.59
C LYS A 297 -9.24 -24.68 19.07
N GLN A 298 -7.99 -24.43 19.45
CA GLN A 298 -7.58 -24.54 20.85
C GLN A 298 -8.30 -23.51 21.71
N TYR A 299 -8.37 -22.25 21.24
CA TYR A 299 -9.11 -21.19 21.89
C TYR A 299 -10.62 -21.53 22.05
N GLU A 300 -11.27 -22.01 21.00
CA GLU A 300 -12.68 -22.44 21.05
C GLU A 300 -12.94 -23.52 22.12
N LYS A 301 -11.95 -24.40 22.38
CA LYS A 301 -12.07 -25.48 23.37
C LYS A 301 -11.75 -25.04 24.80
N THR A 302 -10.80 -24.15 24.98
CA THR A 302 -10.22 -23.83 26.29
C THR A 302 -10.59 -22.45 26.80
N ASN A 303 -11.06 -21.57 25.94
CA ASN A 303 -11.23 -20.13 26.15
C ASN A 303 -9.96 -19.47 26.71
N ASP A 304 -8.79 -20.08 26.47
CA ASP A 304 -7.50 -19.54 26.91
C ASP A 304 -6.91 -18.64 25.81
N LEU A 305 -6.92 -17.34 26.04
CA LEU A 305 -6.40 -16.34 25.10
C LEU A 305 -4.88 -16.44 24.93
N ASN A 306 -4.16 -17.09 25.83
CA ASN A 306 -2.70 -17.24 25.74
C ASN A 306 -2.26 -18.09 24.52
N VAL A 307 -3.16 -18.84 23.88
CA VAL A 307 -2.89 -19.53 22.61
C VAL A 307 -2.50 -18.53 21.51
N PHE A 308 -2.96 -17.28 21.61
CA PHE A 308 -2.57 -16.17 20.74
C PHE A 308 -1.52 -15.30 21.46
N HIS A 309 -0.29 -15.82 21.54
CA HIS A 309 0.77 -15.11 22.24
C HIS A 309 1.01 -13.72 21.65
N ARG A 310 1.34 -12.76 22.50
CA ARG A 310 1.76 -11.43 22.10
C ARG A 310 3.25 -11.39 21.78
N THR A 311 3.59 -10.52 20.82
CA THR A 311 4.99 -10.29 20.41
C THR A 311 5.30 -8.81 20.62
N PRO A 312 5.51 -8.35 21.88
CA PRO A 312 5.70 -6.94 22.17
C PRO A 312 7.04 -6.45 21.64
N ASN A 313 7.04 -5.23 21.12
CA ASN A 313 8.24 -4.53 20.70
C ASN A 313 8.07 -3.01 20.96
N PHE A 314 9.14 -2.22 20.78
CA PHE A 314 9.15 -0.79 21.09
C PHE A 314 8.25 0.05 20.20
N MET A 315 7.81 -0.49 19.05
CA MET A 315 6.87 0.18 18.15
C MET A 315 5.40 -0.03 18.54
N CYS A 316 5.08 -0.99 19.43
CA CYS A 316 3.69 -1.28 19.79
C CYS A 316 2.89 -0.02 20.21
N PRO A 317 3.41 0.90 21.03
CA PRO A 317 2.65 2.10 21.43
C PRO A 317 2.39 3.09 20.28
N ARG A 318 3.14 3.01 19.17
CA ARG A 318 3.02 3.92 18.03
C ARG A 318 2.25 3.32 16.87
N ASP A 319 2.46 2.01 16.61
CA ASP A 319 2.03 1.37 15.37
C ASP A 319 0.90 0.35 15.57
N CYS A 320 0.56 0.01 16.83
CA CYS A 320 -0.45 -1.01 17.07
C CYS A 320 -1.73 -0.39 17.59
N GLU A 321 -2.77 -0.40 16.79
CA GLU A 321 -4.11 0.07 17.12
C GLU A 321 -4.76 -0.68 18.28
N TYR A 322 -4.27 -1.88 18.62
CA TYR A 322 -4.76 -2.71 19.73
C TYR A 322 -3.84 -2.68 20.96
N CYS A 323 -2.88 -1.74 21.02
CA CYS A 323 -1.88 -1.71 22.11
C CYS A 323 -2.53 -1.60 23.48
N GLU A 324 -3.56 -0.75 23.62
CA GLU A 324 -4.28 -0.57 24.88
C GLU A 324 -5.01 -1.84 25.31
N LEU A 325 -5.74 -2.50 24.40
CA LEU A 325 -6.39 -3.80 24.69
C LEU A 325 -5.38 -4.85 25.12
N CYS A 326 -4.20 -4.89 24.47
CA CYS A 326 -3.12 -5.81 24.80
C CYS A 326 -2.58 -5.55 26.23
N ILE A 327 -2.43 -4.28 26.62
CA ILE A 327 -1.99 -3.90 27.98
C ILE A 327 -3.05 -4.26 29.01
N MET A 328 -4.32 -3.93 28.75
CA MET A 328 -5.45 -4.25 29.66
C MET A 328 -5.59 -5.75 29.87
N GLN A 329 -5.53 -6.54 28.78
CA GLN A 329 -5.57 -7.99 28.85
C GLN A 329 -4.41 -8.54 29.71
N SER A 330 -3.21 -7.98 29.56
CA SER A 330 -2.06 -8.42 30.35
C SER A 330 -2.16 -8.12 31.84
N LYS A 331 -2.93 -7.09 32.18
CA LYS A 331 -3.20 -6.67 33.57
C LYS A 331 -4.49 -7.28 34.13
N GLN A 332 -5.12 -8.17 33.36
CA GLN A 332 -6.42 -8.78 33.73
C GLN A 332 -7.53 -7.74 33.99
N CYS A 333 -7.45 -6.58 33.31
CA CYS A 333 -8.50 -5.58 33.30
C CYS A 333 -9.62 -5.98 32.31
N ASP A 334 -10.78 -5.34 32.42
CA ASP A 334 -11.90 -5.52 31.49
C ASP A 334 -11.58 -4.93 30.11
N TRP A 335 -10.78 -5.62 29.32
CA TRP A 335 -10.44 -5.23 27.95
C TRP A 335 -11.63 -5.43 27.00
N GLU A 336 -12.55 -6.34 27.28
CA GLU A 336 -13.73 -6.60 26.44
C GLU A 336 -14.71 -5.44 26.51
N GLY A 337 -15.05 -4.98 27.72
CA GLY A 337 -15.87 -3.78 27.90
C GLY A 337 -15.27 -2.55 27.26
N HIS A 338 -13.94 -2.37 27.39
CA HIS A 338 -13.23 -1.28 26.73
C HIS A 338 -13.27 -1.42 25.19
N ALA A 339 -13.08 -2.62 24.65
CA ALA A 339 -13.15 -2.86 23.21
C ALA A 339 -14.53 -2.51 22.65
N MET A 340 -15.60 -2.88 23.32
CA MET A 340 -16.97 -2.55 22.89
C MET A 340 -17.25 -1.04 22.91
N ALA A 341 -16.60 -0.30 23.80
CA ALA A 341 -16.74 1.16 23.90
C ALA A 341 -15.94 1.92 22.83
N THR A 342 -14.81 1.38 22.35
CA THR A 342 -13.82 2.13 21.56
C THR A 342 -13.59 1.59 20.14
N PHE A 343 -14.04 0.37 19.83
CA PHE A 343 -13.93 -0.25 18.52
C PHE A 343 -15.31 -0.55 17.94
N ASP A 344 -15.38 -0.60 16.63
CA ASP A 344 -16.49 -1.16 15.89
C ASP A 344 -16.24 -2.64 15.58
N ILE A 345 -17.30 -3.40 15.35
CA ILE A 345 -17.21 -4.78 14.89
C ILE A 345 -17.47 -4.80 13.40
N ARG A 346 -16.51 -5.29 12.61
CA ARG A 346 -16.69 -5.43 11.16
C ARG A 346 -17.72 -6.51 10.84
N GLU A 347 -18.55 -6.24 9.85
CA GLU A 347 -19.55 -7.20 9.35
C GLU A 347 -18.90 -8.35 8.59
N THR A 348 -17.84 -8.07 7.86
CA THR A 348 -17.10 -9.06 7.04
C THR A 348 -15.62 -9.09 7.40
N LEU A 349 -14.98 -10.21 7.11
CA LEU A 349 -13.56 -10.42 7.41
C LEU A 349 -12.65 -9.52 6.55
N ASN A 350 -12.96 -9.44 5.27
CA ASN A 350 -12.20 -8.71 4.24
C ASN A 350 -13.18 -7.84 3.44
N PRO A 351 -13.58 -6.68 3.97
CA PRO A 351 -14.59 -5.83 3.32
C PRO A 351 -14.13 -5.27 1.97
N GLU A 352 -12.81 -5.29 1.72
CA GLU A 352 -12.19 -4.82 0.47
C GLU A 352 -12.29 -5.84 -0.68
N LEU A 353 -12.79 -7.06 -0.44
CA LEU A 353 -12.90 -8.12 -1.44
C LEU A 353 -14.36 -8.43 -1.74
N SER A 354 -14.71 -8.52 -3.02
CA SER A 354 -16.07 -8.85 -3.48
C SER A 354 -16.40 -10.34 -3.41
N GLY A 355 -15.38 -11.19 -3.27
CA GLY A 355 -15.56 -12.65 -3.13
C GLY A 355 -15.61 -13.40 -4.47
N VAL A 356 -14.64 -13.14 -5.37
CA VAL A 356 -14.52 -13.84 -6.65
C VAL A 356 -14.39 -15.36 -6.51
N ASP A 357 -14.81 -16.09 -7.54
CA ASP A 357 -14.69 -17.52 -7.64
C ASP A 357 -13.23 -17.99 -7.68
N LEU A 358 -13.04 -19.27 -7.37
CA LEU A 358 -11.71 -19.90 -7.40
C LEU A 358 -11.15 -19.88 -8.82
N MET A 359 -9.93 -19.43 -8.95
CA MET A 359 -9.11 -19.54 -10.15
C MET A 359 -8.37 -20.88 -10.11
N GLU A 360 -8.46 -21.64 -11.18
CA GLU A 360 -7.84 -22.99 -11.27
C GLU A 360 -6.60 -22.99 -12.16
#